data_7581a8a7f7303d1eddca356a59a78752
#
_entry.id   7581a8a7f7303d1eddca356a59a78752
#
_cell.length_a   1.000
_cell.length_b   1.000
_cell.length_c   1.000
_cell.angle_alpha   90.00
_cell.angle_beta   90.00
_cell.angle_gamma   90.00
#
_symmetry.space_group_name_H-M   'P 1'
#
loop_
_entity.id
_entity.type
_entity.pdbx_description
1 polymer ?
#
loop_
_entity_poly.entity_id
_entity_poly.type
_entity_poly.pdbx_seq_one_letter_code
_entity_poly.pdbx_strand_id
1 'polypeptide(L)'
;VSSPEEEPPDATSVLLPGPWTHRDLSANGVRLHVAEAGEGPLVLLLHGFPEFWWAWRAQLPALAAAGFRAVAPDLRGYGGSDKPPRGYDLPTAAADVAALVRALGERDAAVIGHDWGGLVAWTMAALHPRSVRRLAVLSMAHPRQLRAALADRAQRKALRHVLGFQLPRLPERRLTRADDDPVAELMRRWAGPAWTSTAGFAEAVSRYRSAARIPQAAYGSMEYFRWAGRSQLRPDGLRYARRMAAPVTAPTLQLHGGLDACVLPSSARGSGRYVAGAYDWRELPAVGHFPHEEVPEEVNRALIGWAR
;
A
#
# COMPACT_ATOMS: atom_id res chain seq x y z
N VAL A 1 38.77 6.32 2.10
CA VAL A 1 38.15 7.40 2.91
C VAL A 1 36.66 7.08 2.90
N SER A 2 36.14 6.51 4.00
CA SER A 2 34.68 6.29 4.17
C SER A 2 34.02 7.66 4.21
N SER A 3 33.08 7.89 3.28
CA SER A 3 32.18 9.05 3.36
C SER A 3 31.53 9.08 4.75
N PRO A 4 31.34 10.25 5.35
CA PRO A 4 30.62 10.33 6.63
C PRO A 4 29.26 9.65 6.46
N GLU A 5 28.92 8.72 7.35
CA GLU A 5 27.60 8.12 7.39
C GLU A 5 26.61 9.26 7.63
N GLU A 6 25.80 9.53 6.63
CA GLU A 6 24.73 10.53 6.69
C GLU A 6 23.77 10.11 7.81
N GLU A 7 23.54 10.98 8.78
CA GLU A 7 22.65 10.71 9.91
C GLU A 7 21.26 10.27 9.40
N PRO A 8 20.69 9.18 9.95
CA PRO A 8 19.39 8.72 9.48
C PRO A 8 18.34 9.80 9.68
N PRO A 9 17.44 10.01 8.69
CA PRO A 9 16.38 11.00 8.80
C PRO A 9 15.44 10.64 9.96
N ASP A 10 14.95 11.65 10.65
CA ASP A 10 13.96 11.46 11.68
C ASP A 10 12.53 11.37 11.08
N ALA A 11 11.53 11.04 11.91
CA ALA A 11 10.15 10.87 11.47
C ALA A 11 9.51 12.18 10.94
N THR A 12 10.04 13.35 11.28
CA THR A 12 9.53 14.64 10.77
C THR A 12 9.88 14.86 9.30
N SER A 13 10.84 14.12 8.77
CA SER A 13 11.22 14.17 7.35
C SER A 13 10.09 13.78 6.39
N VAL A 14 9.02 13.14 6.89
CA VAL A 14 7.82 12.82 6.09
C VAL A 14 6.75 13.91 6.14
N LEU A 15 6.92 14.96 6.95
CA LEU A 15 5.98 16.08 7.03
C LEU A 15 6.19 17.05 5.85
N LEU A 16 5.99 16.55 4.65
CA LEU A 16 6.24 17.31 3.43
C LEU A 16 5.10 18.32 3.20
N PRO A 17 5.43 19.60 2.88
CA PRO A 17 4.42 20.62 2.65
C PRO A 17 3.62 20.36 1.38
N GLY A 18 2.35 20.82 1.37
CA GLY A 18 1.45 20.70 0.24
C GLY A 18 0.03 21.17 0.61
N PRO A 19 -0.95 20.98 -0.27
CA PRO A 19 -2.34 21.32 -0.02
C PRO A 19 -3.03 20.27 0.89
N TRP A 20 -2.41 19.94 1.99
CA TRP A 20 -2.86 19.00 3.02
C TRP A 20 -2.36 19.42 4.39
N THR A 21 -2.93 18.85 5.42
CA THR A 21 -2.49 18.98 6.80
C THR A 21 -1.98 17.65 7.33
N HIS A 22 -1.10 17.70 8.32
CA HIS A 22 -0.55 16.53 8.98
C HIS A 22 -1.12 16.40 10.39
N ARG A 23 -1.51 15.19 10.77
CA ARG A 23 -1.99 14.87 12.11
C ARG A 23 -1.51 13.50 12.55
N ASP A 24 -1.44 13.32 13.87
CA ASP A 24 -1.25 12.04 14.51
C ASP A 24 -2.57 11.58 15.17
N LEU A 25 -2.94 10.33 14.92
CA LEU A 25 -4.17 9.74 15.46
C LEU A 25 -3.85 8.41 16.15
N SER A 26 -4.41 8.20 17.34
CA SER A 26 -4.33 6.90 18.02
C SER A 26 -5.38 5.94 17.47
N ALA A 27 -4.94 4.79 16.96
CA ALA A 27 -5.79 3.76 16.40
C ALA A 27 -5.25 2.37 16.74
N ASN A 28 -6.07 1.51 17.34
CA ASN A 28 -5.71 0.13 17.68
C ASN A 28 -4.38 -0.01 18.46
N GLY A 29 -4.10 0.94 19.37
CA GLY A 29 -2.91 0.90 20.22
C GLY A 29 -1.61 1.36 19.56
N VAL A 30 -1.68 1.97 18.37
CA VAL A 30 -0.56 2.64 17.70
C VAL A 30 -0.93 4.06 17.33
N ARG A 31 0.07 4.94 17.25
CA ARG A 31 -0.05 6.27 16.69
C ARG A 31 0.19 6.17 15.20
N LEU A 32 -0.80 6.59 14.41
CA LEU A 32 -0.71 6.69 12.96
C LEU A 32 -0.59 8.16 12.54
N HIS A 33 0.45 8.48 11.80
CA HIS A 33 0.56 9.73 11.08
C HIS A 33 -0.33 9.71 9.85
N VAL A 34 -1.03 10.80 9.57
CA VAL A 34 -1.89 10.97 8.40
C VAL A 34 -1.62 12.32 7.72
N ALA A 35 -1.66 12.33 6.38
CA ALA A 35 -1.86 13.53 5.58
C ALA A 35 -3.33 13.59 5.15
N GLU A 36 -3.96 14.76 5.29
CA GLU A 36 -5.41 14.95 5.12
C GLU A 36 -5.70 16.20 4.28
N ALA A 37 -6.65 16.09 3.33
CA ALA A 37 -7.09 17.20 2.50
C ALA A 37 -8.60 17.12 2.25
N GLY A 38 -9.25 18.30 2.19
CA GLY A 38 -10.66 18.43 1.86
C GLY A 38 -11.62 18.10 3.00
N GLU A 39 -12.90 18.22 2.70
CA GLU A 39 -14.03 17.93 3.58
C GLU A 39 -15.06 17.09 2.84
N GLY A 40 -15.97 16.42 3.56
CA GLY A 40 -17.03 15.59 3.01
C GLY A 40 -16.87 14.10 3.31
N PRO A 41 -17.43 13.18 2.50
CA PRO A 41 -17.36 11.75 2.74
C PRO A 41 -15.91 11.25 2.76
N LEU A 42 -15.58 10.43 3.77
CA LEU A 42 -14.21 9.93 3.99
C LEU A 42 -13.75 8.98 2.87
N VAL A 43 -12.53 9.25 2.37
CA VAL A 43 -11.76 8.38 1.48
C VAL A 43 -10.40 8.11 2.13
N LEU A 44 -10.07 6.84 2.39
CA LEU A 44 -8.77 6.40 2.89
C LEU A 44 -7.88 5.92 1.75
N LEU A 45 -6.62 6.34 1.75
CA LEU A 45 -5.61 6.06 0.72
C LEU A 45 -4.45 5.29 1.35
N LEU A 46 -4.39 3.97 1.17
CA LEU A 46 -3.42 3.08 1.81
C LEU A 46 -2.26 2.78 0.84
N HIS A 47 -1.06 3.22 1.20
CA HIS A 47 0.14 3.04 0.40
C HIS A 47 0.69 1.61 0.44
N GLY A 48 1.59 1.29 -0.49
CA GLY A 48 2.31 0.03 -0.57
C GLY A 48 3.78 0.12 -0.12
N PHE A 49 4.58 -0.83 -0.64
CA PHE A 49 6.03 -0.85 -0.46
C PHE A 49 6.73 -0.41 -1.77
N PRO A 50 7.78 0.40 -1.72
CA PRO A 50 8.47 0.97 -0.55
C PRO A 50 7.97 2.37 -0.16
N GLU A 51 6.70 2.64 -0.35
CA GLU A 51 6.04 3.93 -0.27
C GLU A 51 5.74 4.36 1.19
N PHE A 52 5.19 5.58 1.31
CA PHE A 52 4.54 6.12 2.49
C PHE A 52 3.40 7.05 2.02
N TRP A 53 2.69 7.76 2.91
CA TRP A 53 1.52 8.59 2.56
C TRP A 53 1.73 9.47 1.31
N TRP A 54 2.94 9.93 1.04
CA TRP A 54 3.29 10.84 -0.05
C TRP A 54 3.06 10.24 -1.46
N ALA A 55 2.96 8.94 -1.57
CA ALA A 55 2.54 8.26 -2.80
C ALA A 55 1.19 8.78 -3.32
N TRP A 56 0.36 9.28 -2.43
CA TRP A 56 -0.97 9.79 -2.72
C TRP A 56 -1.04 11.32 -2.92
N ARG A 57 0.11 12.01 -3.07
CA ARG A 57 0.19 13.46 -3.22
C ARG A 57 -0.62 14.03 -4.39
N ALA A 58 -0.81 13.26 -5.46
CA ALA A 58 -1.64 13.66 -6.60
C ALA A 58 -3.13 13.36 -6.38
N GLN A 59 -3.47 12.35 -5.57
CA GLN A 59 -4.84 11.93 -5.29
C GLN A 59 -5.47 12.78 -4.19
N LEU A 60 -4.72 13.15 -3.15
CA LEU A 60 -5.22 13.96 -2.04
C LEU A 60 -5.92 15.25 -2.50
N PRO A 61 -5.27 16.16 -3.25
CA PRO A 61 -5.91 17.39 -3.69
C PRO A 61 -7.01 17.15 -4.73
N ALA A 62 -6.89 16.12 -5.58
CA ALA A 62 -7.88 15.81 -6.60
C ALA A 62 -9.21 15.32 -5.97
N LEU A 63 -9.13 14.47 -4.94
CA LEU A 63 -10.29 14.01 -4.19
C LEU A 63 -10.89 15.14 -3.35
N ALA A 64 -10.05 15.97 -2.73
CA ALA A 64 -10.48 17.15 -1.99
C ALA A 64 -11.29 18.13 -2.90
N ALA A 65 -10.78 18.42 -4.08
CA ALA A 65 -11.47 19.25 -5.07
C ALA A 65 -12.77 18.62 -5.58
N ALA A 66 -12.91 17.30 -5.51
CA ALA A 66 -14.12 16.58 -5.87
C ALA A 66 -15.15 16.48 -4.72
N GLY A 67 -14.89 17.10 -3.55
CA GLY A 67 -15.79 17.17 -2.40
C GLY A 67 -15.67 15.96 -1.45
N PHE A 68 -14.51 15.32 -1.39
CA PHE A 68 -14.20 14.25 -0.45
C PHE A 68 -13.22 14.72 0.62
N ARG A 69 -13.30 14.13 1.79
CA ARG A 69 -12.27 14.18 2.81
C ARG A 69 -11.29 13.04 2.55
N ALA A 70 -10.16 13.35 1.91
CA ALA A 70 -9.13 12.37 1.57
C ALA A 70 -8.08 12.30 2.69
N VAL A 71 -7.78 11.09 3.18
CA VAL A 71 -6.84 10.83 4.26
C VAL A 71 -5.88 9.71 3.85
N ALA A 72 -4.59 10.01 3.84
CA ALA A 72 -3.52 9.07 3.54
C ALA A 72 -2.69 8.80 4.81
N PRO A 73 -2.92 7.68 5.52
CA PRO A 73 -2.07 7.29 6.64
C PRO A 73 -0.74 6.71 6.18
N ASP A 74 0.30 6.92 6.98
CA ASP A 74 1.41 5.99 7.01
C ASP A 74 0.95 4.72 7.73
N LEU A 75 1.06 3.56 7.08
CA LEU A 75 0.76 2.29 7.72
C LEU A 75 1.73 2.02 8.88
N ARG A 76 1.31 1.22 9.87
CA ARG A 76 2.23 0.86 10.97
C ARG A 76 3.58 0.40 10.41
N GLY A 77 4.68 0.84 11.01
CA GLY A 77 6.02 0.50 10.56
C GLY A 77 6.58 1.41 9.47
N TYR A 78 5.80 2.34 8.92
CA TYR A 78 6.21 3.25 7.86
C TYR A 78 6.22 4.71 8.31
N GLY A 79 6.94 5.53 7.57
CA GLY A 79 6.90 6.98 7.65
C GLY A 79 6.90 7.56 9.05
N GLY A 80 5.94 8.43 9.35
CA GLY A 80 5.75 9.06 10.66
C GLY A 80 5.02 8.20 11.69
N SER A 81 4.44 7.06 11.29
CA SER A 81 3.68 6.17 12.19
C SER A 81 4.59 5.37 13.13
N ASP A 82 4.00 4.86 14.22
CA ASP A 82 4.68 3.99 15.16
C ASP A 82 5.22 2.71 14.51
N LYS A 83 6.35 2.25 15.01
CA LYS A 83 7.09 1.08 14.53
C LYS A 83 7.25 0.06 15.64
N PRO A 84 6.14 -0.54 16.13
CA PRO A 84 6.18 -1.50 17.21
C PRO A 84 6.97 -2.76 16.80
N PRO A 85 7.49 -3.56 17.76
CA PRO A 85 8.30 -4.74 17.46
C PRO A 85 7.50 -5.89 16.85
N ARG A 86 6.17 -5.80 16.76
CA ARG A 86 5.26 -6.85 16.25
C ARG A 86 3.91 -6.26 15.77
N GLY A 87 3.07 -7.11 15.16
CA GLY A 87 1.73 -6.72 14.70
C GLY A 87 1.70 -6.35 13.22
N TYR A 88 2.60 -6.89 12.43
CA TYR A 88 2.71 -6.65 10.99
C TYR A 88 1.94 -7.69 10.16
N ASP A 89 0.99 -8.36 10.77
CA ASP A 89 0.04 -9.23 10.07
C ASP A 89 -1.11 -8.43 9.47
N LEU A 90 -1.66 -8.91 8.36
CA LEU A 90 -2.74 -8.22 7.64
C LEU A 90 -4.02 -8.03 8.49
N PRO A 91 -4.45 -8.98 9.34
CA PRO A 91 -5.56 -8.74 10.26
C PRO A 91 -5.33 -7.56 11.21
N THR A 92 -4.12 -7.45 11.77
CA THR A 92 -3.77 -6.33 12.66
C THR A 92 -3.71 -5.01 11.89
N ALA A 93 -3.07 -4.96 10.72
CA ALA A 93 -3.03 -3.75 9.89
C ALA A 93 -4.44 -3.31 9.43
N ALA A 94 -5.31 -4.26 9.09
CA ALA A 94 -6.72 -3.96 8.77
C ALA A 94 -7.50 -3.44 9.98
N ALA A 95 -7.21 -3.95 11.18
CA ALA A 95 -7.81 -3.44 12.42
C ALA A 95 -7.35 -2.02 12.76
N ASP A 96 -6.08 -1.67 12.45
CA ASP A 96 -5.58 -0.30 12.59
C ASP A 96 -6.37 0.67 11.71
N VAL A 97 -6.55 0.32 10.42
CA VAL A 97 -7.31 1.16 9.48
C VAL A 97 -8.78 1.26 9.86
N ALA A 98 -9.40 0.17 10.32
CA ALA A 98 -10.77 0.20 10.81
C ALA A 98 -10.92 1.05 12.11
N ALA A 99 -9.90 1.05 12.96
CA ALA A 99 -9.85 1.93 14.13
C ALA A 99 -9.60 3.39 13.74
N LEU A 100 -8.78 3.63 12.70
CA LEU A 100 -8.54 4.97 12.15
C LEU A 100 -9.83 5.60 11.62
N VAL A 101 -10.70 4.85 10.92
CA VAL A 101 -12.02 5.35 10.48
C VAL A 101 -12.79 5.92 11.67
N ARG A 102 -12.84 5.19 12.79
CA ARG A 102 -13.53 5.64 14.01
C ARG A 102 -12.84 6.84 14.68
N ALA A 103 -11.50 6.86 14.69
CA ALA A 103 -10.71 7.96 15.24
C ALA A 103 -10.89 9.26 14.42
N LEU A 104 -11.22 9.14 13.14
CA LEU A 104 -11.58 10.25 12.26
C LEU A 104 -13.03 10.72 12.43
N GLY A 105 -13.82 10.06 13.31
CA GLY A 105 -15.22 10.39 13.60
C GLY A 105 -16.24 9.73 12.66
N GLU A 106 -15.80 8.79 11.81
CA GLU A 106 -16.63 8.19 10.77
C GLU A 106 -17.05 6.76 11.10
N ARG A 107 -18.14 6.30 10.47
CA ARG A 107 -18.62 4.91 10.58
C ARG A 107 -17.99 4.01 9.53
N ASP A 108 -17.81 4.54 8.33
CA ASP A 108 -17.25 3.85 7.17
C ASP A 108 -16.48 4.83 6.27
N ALA A 109 -15.75 4.27 5.32
CA ALA A 109 -15.01 5.01 4.33
C ALA A 109 -15.07 4.33 2.96
N ALA A 110 -14.83 5.09 1.90
CA ALA A 110 -14.28 4.51 0.68
C ALA A 110 -12.79 4.22 0.92
N VAL A 111 -12.38 2.97 0.74
CA VAL A 111 -11.01 2.52 1.02
C VAL A 111 -10.31 2.22 -0.29
N ILE A 112 -9.21 2.90 -0.52
CA ILE A 112 -8.37 2.75 -1.71
C ILE A 112 -7.01 2.24 -1.24
N GLY A 113 -6.50 1.16 -1.82
CA GLY A 113 -5.21 0.61 -1.42
C GLY A 113 -4.36 0.19 -2.61
N HIS A 114 -3.07 0.48 -2.53
CA HIS A 114 -2.07 0.04 -3.47
C HIS A 114 -1.15 -1.01 -2.84
N ASP A 115 -0.76 -2.05 -3.57
CA ASP A 115 0.20 -3.08 -3.14
C ASP A 115 -0.11 -3.63 -1.72
N TRP A 116 0.75 -3.46 -0.71
CA TRP A 116 0.45 -3.84 0.68
C TRP A 116 -0.79 -3.14 1.23
N GLY A 117 -0.98 -1.85 0.92
CA GLY A 117 -2.23 -1.14 1.24
C GLY A 117 -3.44 -1.77 0.56
N GLY A 118 -3.27 -2.36 -0.64
CA GLY A 118 -4.29 -3.14 -1.33
C GLY A 118 -4.62 -4.45 -0.60
N LEU A 119 -3.61 -5.17 -0.09
CA LEU A 119 -3.84 -6.36 0.76
C LEU A 119 -4.55 -6.00 2.07
N VAL A 120 -4.18 -4.87 2.69
CA VAL A 120 -4.86 -4.35 3.89
C VAL A 120 -6.31 -3.98 3.57
N ALA A 121 -6.56 -3.30 2.44
CA ALA A 121 -7.91 -2.90 2.00
C ALA A 121 -8.81 -4.11 1.72
N TRP A 122 -8.34 -5.14 1.00
CA TRP A 122 -9.03 -6.41 0.83
C TRP A 122 -9.35 -7.08 2.17
N THR A 123 -8.36 -7.10 3.08
CA THR A 123 -8.52 -7.70 4.41
C THR A 123 -9.54 -6.94 5.24
N MET A 124 -9.50 -5.61 5.19
CA MET A 124 -10.47 -4.75 5.88
C MET A 124 -11.90 -5.00 5.35
N ALA A 125 -12.07 -5.08 4.04
CA ALA A 125 -13.38 -5.35 3.44
C ALA A 125 -13.97 -6.72 3.85
N ALA A 126 -13.12 -7.74 4.04
CA ALA A 126 -13.55 -9.06 4.50
C ALA A 126 -13.76 -9.15 6.01
N LEU A 127 -12.92 -8.49 6.83
CA LEU A 127 -12.93 -8.65 8.30
C LEU A 127 -13.69 -7.54 9.04
N HIS A 128 -13.79 -6.35 8.42
CA HIS A 128 -14.45 -5.16 8.95
C HIS A 128 -15.43 -4.56 7.92
N PRO A 129 -16.36 -5.35 7.34
CA PRO A 129 -17.20 -4.92 6.21
C PRO A 129 -18.04 -3.67 6.49
N ARG A 130 -18.42 -3.45 7.76
CA ARG A 130 -19.20 -2.27 8.17
C ARG A 130 -18.42 -0.96 8.12
N SER A 131 -17.08 -1.02 8.04
CA SER A 131 -16.21 0.13 7.94
C SER A 131 -15.78 0.43 6.49
N VAL A 132 -16.25 -0.37 5.51
CA VAL A 132 -15.91 -0.21 4.11
C VAL A 132 -17.17 0.03 3.30
N ARG A 133 -17.41 1.28 2.89
CA ARG A 133 -18.53 1.67 2.03
C ARG A 133 -18.28 1.26 0.58
N ARG A 134 -17.07 1.48 0.09
CA ARG A 134 -16.59 1.12 -1.25
C ARG A 134 -15.12 0.69 -1.16
N LEU A 135 -14.67 -0.15 -2.06
CA LEU A 135 -13.29 -0.65 -2.11
C LEU A 135 -12.68 -0.37 -3.47
N ALA A 136 -11.50 0.28 -3.53
CA ALA A 136 -10.69 0.30 -4.73
C ALA A 136 -9.30 -0.29 -4.45
N VAL A 137 -8.80 -1.13 -5.35
CA VAL A 137 -7.49 -1.76 -5.20
C VAL A 137 -6.66 -1.54 -6.45
N LEU A 138 -5.46 -1.02 -6.26
CA LEU A 138 -4.49 -0.75 -7.31
C LEU A 138 -3.37 -1.79 -7.25
N SER A 139 -3.10 -2.44 -8.39
CA SER A 139 -1.95 -3.33 -8.60
C SER A 139 -1.80 -4.45 -7.54
N MET A 140 -2.93 -4.95 -7.00
CA MET A 140 -2.91 -6.04 -6.04
C MET A 140 -4.10 -6.99 -6.21
N ALA A 141 -3.83 -8.28 -6.17
CA ALA A 141 -4.86 -9.32 -6.19
C ALA A 141 -5.52 -9.50 -4.82
N HIS A 142 -6.74 -10.02 -4.81
CA HIS A 142 -7.34 -10.53 -3.57
C HIS A 142 -6.42 -11.59 -2.94
N PRO A 143 -6.22 -11.64 -1.60
CA PRO A 143 -5.25 -12.53 -0.95
C PRO A 143 -5.37 -14.00 -1.34
N ARG A 144 -6.59 -14.52 -1.50
CA ARG A 144 -6.81 -15.90 -1.98
C ARG A 144 -6.44 -16.07 -3.45
N GLN A 145 -6.68 -15.05 -4.27
CA GLN A 145 -6.30 -15.07 -5.69
C GLN A 145 -4.77 -15.02 -5.83
N LEU A 146 -4.09 -14.17 -5.08
CA LEU A 146 -2.64 -14.10 -5.06
C LEU A 146 -2.01 -15.44 -4.64
N ARG A 147 -2.58 -16.07 -3.60
CA ARG A 147 -2.13 -17.41 -3.17
C ARG A 147 -2.34 -18.46 -4.25
N ALA A 148 -3.47 -18.46 -4.95
CA ALA A 148 -3.74 -19.38 -6.07
C ALA A 148 -2.78 -19.13 -7.23
N ALA A 149 -2.44 -17.86 -7.51
CA ALA A 149 -1.52 -17.47 -8.56
C ALA A 149 -0.07 -17.94 -8.31
N LEU A 150 0.28 -18.32 -7.08
CA LEU A 150 1.58 -18.96 -6.80
C LEU A 150 1.73 -20.36 -7.45
N ALA A 151 0.67 -20.95 -8.00
CA ALA A 151 0.79 -22.12 -8.86
C ALA A 151 1.43 -21.77 -10.22
N ASP A 152 1.30 -20.52 -10.68
CA ASP A 152 1.95 -20.03 -11.90
C ASP A 152 3.43 -19.76 -11.69
N ARG A 153 4.27 -20.32 -12.58
CA ARG A 153 5.73 -20.13 -12.56
C ARG A 153 6.12 -18.67 -12.79
N ALA A 154 5.40 -17.93 -13.65
CA ALA A 154 5.69 -16.54 -13.95
C ALA A 154 5.45 -15.66 -12.71
N GLN A 155 4.33 -15.85 -12.00
CA GLN A 155 4.04 -15.11 -10.77
C GLN A 155 5.04 -15.45 -9.65
N ARG A 156 5.44 -16.72 -9.50
CA ARG A 156 6.50 -17.07 -8.53
C ARG A 156 7.84 -16.39 -8.85
N LYS A 157 8.18 -16.29 -10.16
CA LYS A 157 9.39 -15.59 -10.59
C LYS A 157 9.31 -14.10 -10.30
N ALA A 158 8.15 -13.46 -10.50
CA ALA A 158 7.90 -12.05 -10.19
C ALA A 158 8.08 -11.78 -8.67
N LEU A 159 7.56 -12.65 -7.82
CA LEU A 159 7.63 -12.53 -6.36
C LEU A 159 8.91 -13.12 -5.73
N ARG A 160 9.93 -13.48 -6.52
CA ARG A 160 11.17 -14.09 -5.97
C ARG A 160 11.90 -13.24 -4.93
N HIS A 161 11.74 -11.91 -4.99
CA HIS A 161 12.32 -10.98 -4.02
C HIS A 161 11.81 -11.23 -2.60
N VAL A 162 10.56 -11.72 -2.45
CA VAL A 162 9.96 -12.06 -1.15
C VAL A 162 10.79 -13.11 -0.41
N LEU A 163 11.45 -14.03 -1.13
CA LEU A 163 12.34 -15.03 -0.52
C LEU A 163 13.57 -14.36 0.13
N GLY A 164 14.16 -13.38 -0.55
CA GLY A 164 15.29 -12.61 0.00
C GLY A 164 14.88 -11.81 1.24
N PHE A 165 13.65 -11.31 1.29
CA PHE A 165 13.11 -10.55 2.42
C PHE A 165 12.80 -11.39 3.66
N GLN A 166 12.84 -12.75 3.56
CA GLN A 166 12.74 -13.62 4.72
C GLN A 166 14.02 -13.66 5.56
N LEU A 167 15.16 -13.27 5.00
CA LEU A 167 16.44 -13.24 5.70
C LEU A 167 16.44 -12.19 6.81
N PRO A 168 16.98 -12.50 7.99
CA PRO A 168 17.07 -11.51 9.06
C PRO A 168 18.13 -10.46 8.77
N ARG A 169 17.84 -9.20 9.01
CA ARG A 169 18.75 -8.04 8.96
C ARG A 169 19.37 -7.71 7.59
N LEU A 170 19.47 -8.65 6.67
CA LEU A 170 20.10 -8.42 5.37
C LEU A 170 19.29 -7.48 4.47
N PRO A 171 17.96 -7.70 4.27
CA PRO A 171 17.15 -6.79 3.46
C PRO A 171 17.06 -5.39 4.08
N GLU A 172 16.96 -5.27 5.41
CA GLU A 172 16.95 -3.96 6.08
C GLU A 172 18.26 -3.20 5.83
N ARG A 173 19.40 -3.86 6.01
CA ARG A 173 20.71 -3.26 5.74
C ARG A 173 20.86 -2.81 4.30
N ARG A 174 20.33 -3.58 3.34
CA ARG A 174 20.33 -3.18 1.93
C ARG A 174 19.46 -1.96 1.68
N LEU A 175 18.23 -1.92 2.22
CA LEU A 175 17.30 -0.81 2.04
C LEU A 175 17.83 0.51 2.62
N THR A 176 18.70 0.46 3.64
CA THR A 176 19.23 1.64 4.32
C THR A 176 20.63 2.07 3.87
N ARG A 177 21.31 1.28 2.99
CA ARG A 177 22.64 1.64 2.50
C ARG A 177 22.62 2.88 1.61
N ALA A 178 23.68 3.67 1.74
CA ALA A 178 23.87 4.88 0.92
C ALA A 178 24.39 4.53 -0.50
N ASP A 179 25.24 3.52 -0.61
CA ASP A 179 26.01 3.20 -1.82
C ASP A 179 25.24 2.36 -2.85
N ASP A 180 24.23 1.61 -2.40
CA ASP A 180 23.31 0.84 -3.23
C ASP A 180 21.95 1.55 -3.24
N ASP A 181 21.26 1.58 -4.37
CA ASP A 181 19.87 2.09 -4.41
C ASP A 181 18.87 0.97 -4.71
N PRO A 182 18.66 0.05 -3.74
CA PRO A 182 17.75 -1.07 -3.92
C PRO A 182 16.29 -0.63 -4.06
N VAL A 183 15.94 0.56 -3.54
CA VAL A 183 14.62 1.16 -3.74
C VAL A 183 14.44 1.51 -5.21
N ALA A 184 15.41 2.22 -5.81
CA ALA A 184 15.38 2.53 -7.24
C ALA A 184 15.39 1.28 -8.12
N GLU A 185 16.18 0.27 -7.76
CA GLU A 185 16.23 -0.99 -8.51
C GLU A 185 14.87 -1.71 -8.52
N LEU A 186 14.23 -1.82 -7.36
CA LEU A 186 12.91 -2.43 -7.22
C LEU A 186 11.84 -1.64 -7.98
N MET A 187 11.82 -0.32 -7.81
CA MET A 187 10.84 0.54 -8.47
C MET A 187 11.01 0.51 -9.99
N ARG A 188 12.23 0.60 -10.53
CA ARG A 188 12.47 0.48 -11.99
C ARG A 188 12.03 -0.87 -12.54
N ARG A 189 12.19 -1.93 -11.77
CA ARG A 189 11.78 -3.28 -12.19
C ARG A 189 10.27 -3.42 -12.29
N TRP A 190 9.53 -2.72 -11.46
CA TRP A 190 8.08 -2.86 -11.35
C TRP A 190 7.31 -1.78 -12.11
N ALA A 191 7.88 -0.59 -12.27
CA ALA A 191 7.26 0.54 -12.96
C ALA A 191 7.21 0.36 -14.48
N GLY A 192 6.28 1.05 -15.10
CA GLY A 192 6.23 1.22 -16.54
C GLY A 192 7.38 2.09 -17.08
N PRO A 193 7.87 1.82 -18.29
CA PRO A 193 9.06 2.50 -18.82
C PRO A 193 8.87 4.01 -19.03
N ALA A 194 7.65 4.46 -19.29
CA ALA A 194 7.37 5.89 -19.50
C ALA A 194 7.65 6.72 -18.24
N TRP A 195 7.33 6.20 -17.06
CA TRP A 195 7.52 6.92 -15.80
C TRP A 195 8.99 6.90 -15.34
N THR A 196 9.70 5.79 -15.55
CA THR A 196 11.08 5.60 -15.04
C THR A 196 12.11 6.60 -15.57
N SER A 197 11.79 7.31 -16.67
CA SER A 197 12.64 8.35 -17.27
C SER A 197 12.27 9.79 -16.83
N THR A 198 11.27 9.95 -15.97
CA THR A 198 10.78 11.28 -15.56
C THR A 198 11.46 11.80 -14.30
N ALA A 199 11.43 13.13 -14.11
CA ALA A 199 11.86 13.76 -12.87
C ALA A 199 11.00 13.31 -11.67
N GLY A 200 9.70 13.06 -11.90
CA GLY A 200 8.78 12.54 -10.86
C GLY A 200 9.20 11.17 -10.33
N PHE A 201 9.71 10.28 -11.19
CA PHE A 201 10.28 9.00 -10.75
C PHE A 201 11.52 9.21 -9.87
N ALA A 202 12.43 10.08 -10.28
CA ALA A 202 13.65 10.35 -9.52
C ALA A 202 13.33 10.95 -8.14
N GLU A 203 12.35 11.85 -8.07
CA GLU A 203 11.88 12.40 -6.81
C GLU A 203 11.24 11.31 -5.93
N ALA A 204 10.36 10.47 -6.48
CA ALA A 204 9.71 9.39 -5.75
C ALA A 204 10.75 8.43 -5.15
N VAL A 205 11.74 8.00 -5.93
CA VAL A 205 12.86 7.16 -5.45
C VAL A 205 13.58 7.84 -4.29
N SER A 206 13.93 9.13 -4.43
CA SER A 206 14.64 9.87 -3.38
C SER A 206 13.83 9.93 -2.08
N ARG A 207 12.52 10.23 -2.17
CA ARG A 207 11.61 10.30 -1.01
C ARG A 207 11.44 8.95 -0.32
N TYR A 208 11.20 7.88 -1.09
CA TYR A 208 10.98 6.54 -0.53
C TYR A 208 12.26 5.96 0.07
N ARG A 209 13.41 6.22 -0.54
CA ARG A 209 14.72 5.88 0.03
C ARG A 209 14.95 6.59 1.36
N SER A 210 14.67 7.88 1.44
CA SER A 210 14.76 8.65 2.69
C SER A 210 13.83 8.07 3.76
N ALA A 211 12.57 7.82 3.44
CA ALA A 211 11.59 7.25 4.37
C ALA A 211 11.99 5.84 4.86
N ALA A 212 12.59 5.01 4.01
CA ALA A 212 13.08 3.68 4.39
C ALA A 212 14.24 3.73 5.38
N ARG A 213 15.01 4.84 5.43
CA ARG A 213 16.12 5.06 6.37
C ARG A 213 15.68 5.58 7.74
N ILE A 214 14.42 6.00 7.90
CA ILE A 214 13.88 6.35 9.22
C ILE A 214 14.05 5.15 10.17
N PRO A 215 14.53 5.37 11.41
CA PRO A 215 14.76 4.28 12.36
C PRO A 215 13.57 3.32 12.46
N GLN A 216 13.84 2.01 12.33
CA GLN A 216 12.87 0.92 12.35
C GLN A 216 11.92 0.83 11.12
N ALA A 217 11.92 1.78 10.17
CA ALA A 217 11.03 1.73 9.01
C ALA A 217 11.35 0.54 8.09
N ALA A 218 12.63 0.30 7.78
CA ALA A 218 13.04 -0.86 7.02
C ALA A 218 12.66 -2.19 7.72
N TYR A 219 12.80 -2.27 9.05
CA TYR A 219 12.36 -3.43 9.82
C TYR A 219 10.84 -3.65 9.69
N GLY A 220 10.05 -2.61 9.96
CA GLY A 220 8.59 -2.67 9.89
C GLY A 220 8.10 -3.14 8.52
N SER A 221 8.65 -2.57 7.44
CA SER A 221 8.28 -2.96 6.07
C SER A 221 8.62 -4.42 5.76
N MET A 222 9.77 -4.93 6.23
CA MET A 222 10.16 -6.33 6.02
C MET A 222 9.30 -7.31 6.81
N GLU A 223 8.77 -6.95 7.97
CA GLU A 223 7.92 -7.82 8.78
C GLU A 223 6.59 -8.18 8.09
N TYR A 224 6.02 -7.29 7.25
CA TYR A 224 4.87 -7.64 6.40
C TYR A 224 5.21 -8.82 5.47
N PHE A 225 6.35 -8.76 4.77
CA PHE A 225 6.79 -9.83 3.89
C PHE A 225 7.11 -11.12 4.65
N ARG A 226 7.71 -11.00 5.83
CA ARG A 226 8.02 -12.15 6.70
C ARG A 226 6.76 -12.81 7.20
N TRP A 227 5.76 -12.02 7.61
CA TRP A 227 4.48 -12.59 7.99
C TRP A 227 3.82 -13.30 6.80
N ALA A 228 3.75 -12.68 5.64
CA ALA A 228 3.13 -13.28 4.45
C ALA A 228 3.80 -14.61 4.05
N GLY A 229 5.12 -14.69 4.13
CA GLY A 229 5.86 -15.93 3.86
C GLY A 229 5.63 -17.00 4.94
N ARG A 230 5.85 -16.64 6.21
CA ARG A 230 5.82 -17.57 7.34
C ARG A 230 4.41 -18.05 7.70
N SER A 231 3.39 -17.22 7.48
CA SER A 231 1.99 -17.53 7.80
C SER A 231 1.42 -18.68 6.97
N GLN A 232 2.02 -18.98 5.82
CA GLN A 232 1.54 -20.07 4.94
C GLN A 232 1.48 -21.44 5.64
N LEU A 233 2.37 -21.66 6.62
CA LEU A 233 2.49 -22.91 7.38
C LEU A 233 2.09 -22.78 8.86
N ARG A 234 1.54 -21.62 9.27
CA ARG A 234 1.21 -21.34 10.67
C ARG A 234 -0.30 -21.32 10.91
N PRO A 235 -0.77 -21.63 12.14
CA PRO A 235 -2.19 -21.61 12.48
C PRO A 235 -2.86 -20.24 12.28
N ASP A 236 -2.14 -19.14 12.52
CA ASP A 236 -2.62 -17.77 12.30
C ASP A 236 -2.91 -17.50 10.82
N GLY A 237 -2.02 -17.91 9.92
CA GLY A 237 -2.23 -17.80 8.49
C GLY A 237 -3.36 -18.69 7.97
N LEU A 238 -3.52 -19.89 8.51
CA LEU A 238 -4.66 -20.76 8.16
C LEU A 238 -5.99 -20.13 8.61
N ARG A 239 -6.04 -19.54 9.83
CA ARG A 239 -7.21 -18.79 10.29
C ARG A 239 -7.50 -17.59 9.39
N TYR A 240 -6.47 -16.82 9.03
CA TYR A 240 -6.61 -15.72 8.09
C TYR A 240 -7.17 -16.17 6.75
N ALA A 241 -6.60 -17.21 6.12
CA ALA A 241 -7.05 -17.74 4.84
C ALA A 241 -8.53 -18.20 4.87
N ARG A 242 -8.99 -18.78 6.00
CA ARG A 242 -10.40 -19.14 6.21
C ARG A 242 -11.30 -17.91 6.30
N ARG A 243 -10.89 -16.87 7.05
CA ARG A 243 -11.65 -15.62 7.16
C ARG A 243 -11.74 -14.88 5.84
N MET A 244 -10.69 -14.91 5.02
CA MET A 244 -10.69 -14.37 3.65
C MET A 244 -11.53 -15.17 2.65
N ALA A 245 -12.20 -16.25 3.09
CA ALA A 245 -13.19 -16.95 2.28
C ALA A 245 -14.56 -16.23 2.24
N ALA A 246 -14.85 -15.36 3.21
CA ALA A 246 -16.04 -14.52 3.18
C ALA A 246 -15.98 -13.58 1.96
N PRO A 247 -17.07 -13.52 1.16
CA PRO A 247 -17.08 -12.65 0.00
C PRO A 247 -17.11 -11.17 0.42
N VAL A 248 -16.40 -10.34 -0.33
CA VAL A 248 -16.43 -8.88 -0.15
C VAL A 248 -17.77 -8.34 -0.67
N THR A 249 -18.53 -7.69 0.19
CA THR A 249 -19.86 -7.14 -0.14
C THR A 249 -19.81 -5.71 -0.68
N ALA A 250 -18.75 -4.96 -0.35
CA ALA A 250 -18.58 -3.59 -0.83
C ALA A 250 -18.41 -3.57 -2.37
N PRO A 251 -19.05 -2.60 -3.08
CA PRO A 251 -18.73 -2.35 -4.48
C PRO A 251 -17.23 -2.15 -4.64
N THR A 252 -16.64 -2.82 -5.63
CA THR A 252 -15.18 -2.91 -5.76
C THR A 252 -14.71 -2.49 -7.14
N LEU A 253 -13.77 -1.53 -7.21
CA LEU A 253 -12.99 -1.20 -8.39
C LEU A 253 -11.60 -1.80 -8.25
N GLN A 254 -11.12 -2.48 -9.29
CA GLN A 254 -9.72 -2.91 -9.36
C GLN A 254 -9.05 -2.28 -10.58
N LEU A 255 -8.03 -1.44 -10.32
CA LEU A 255 -7.17 -0.86 -11.35
C LEU A 255 -5.85 -1.63 -11.37
N HIS A 256 -5.37 -2.01 -12.55
CA HIS A 256 -4.16 -2.79 -12.64
C HIS A 256 -3.29 -2.37 -13.82
N GLY A 257 -2.00 -2.20 -13.60
CA GLY A 257 -1.08 -1.92 -14.70
C GLY A 257 -0.85 -3.13 -15.59
N GLY A 258 -1.00 -2.97 -16.90
CA GLY A 258 -0.78 -4.05 -17.88
C GLY A 258 0.68 -4.54 -17.95
N LEU A 259 1.62 -3.70 -17.52
CA LEU A 259 3.05 -3.99 -17.46
C LEU A 259 3.53 -4.31 -16.03
N ASP A 260 2.62 -4.51 -15.07
CA ASP A 260 2.99 -4.84 -13.69
C ASP A 260 3.84 -6.10 -13.63
N ALA A 261 5.10 -5.95 -13.22
CA ALA A 261 6.08 -7.03 -13.11
C ALA A 261 6.20 -7.59 -11.67
N CYS A 262 5.44 -7.04 -10.71
CA CYS A 262 5.36 -7.53 -9.34
C CYS A 262 4.16 -8.47 -9.16
N VAL A 263 2.97 -7.97 -9.40
CA VAL A 263 1.72 -8.76 -9.41
C VAL A 263 1.19 -8.77 -10.85
N LEU A 264 1.34 -9.90 -11.52
CA LEU A 264 0.99 -9.98 -12.94
C LEU A 264 -0.52 -9.75 -13.15
N PRO A 265 -0.95 -9.02 -14.19
CA PRO A 265 -2.38 -8.79 -14.49
C PRO A 265 -3.17 -10.09 -14.57
N SER A 266 -2.59 -11.12 -15.19
CA SER A 266 -3.18 -12.46 -15.27
C SER A 266 -3.45 -13.07 -13.89
N SER A 267 -2.60 -12.78 -12.91
CA SER A 267 -2.75 -13.25 -11.53
C SER A 267 -3.81 -12.47 -10.75
N ALA A 268 -4.00 -11.19 -11.06
CA ALA A 268 -4.92 -10.32 -10.32
C ALA A 268 -6.37 -10.35 -10.86
N ARG A 269 -6.54 -10.54 -12.17
CA ARG A 269 -7.84 -10.49 -12.88
C ARG A 269 -8.91 -11.42 -12.28
N GLY A 270 -8.51 -12.53 -11.71
CA GLY A 270 -9.43 -13.48 -11.06
C GLY A 270 -9.99 -13.05 -9.71
N SER A 271 -9.64 -11.85 -9.19
CA SER A 271 -10.06 -11.38 -7.86
C SER A 271 -11.57 -11.16 -7.73
N GLY A 272 -12.25 -10.83 -8.84
CA GLY A 272 -13.70 -10.58 -8.84
C GLY A 272 -14.55 -11.76 -8.34
N ARG A 273 -14.04 -13.00 -8.41
CA ARG A 273 -14.73 -14.19 -7.84
C ARG A 273 -14.92 -14.16 -6.32
N TYR A 274 -14.21 -13.28 -5.64
CA TYR A 274 -14.31 -13.10 -4.19
C TYR A 274 -15.13 -11.87 -3.79
N VAL A 275 -15.76 -11.21 -4.77
CA VAL A 275 -16.62 -10.05 -4.56
C VAL A 275 -18.06 -10.44 -4.82
N ALA A 276 -18.95 -10.24 -3.83
CA ALA A 276 -20.39 -10.43 -3.98
C ALA A 276 -21.10 -9.13 -4.42
N GLY A 277 -20.48 -7.98 -4.18
CA GLY A 277 -20.95 -6.67 -4.65
C GLY A 277 -20.65 -6.44 -6.13
N ALA A 278 -20.96 -5.25 -6.63
CA ALA A 278 -20.54 -4.82 -7.96
C ALA A 278 -19.00 -4.85 -8.06
N TYR A 279 -18.49 -5.35 -9.18
CA TYR A 279 -17.06 -5.46 -9.43
C TYR A 279 -16.71 -4.90 -10.81
N ASP A 280 -15.76 -3.98 -10.83
CA ASP A 280 -15.22 -3.35 -12.04
C ASP A 280 -13.70 -3.59 -12.12
N TRP A 281 -13.25 -4.25 -13.20
CA TRP A 281 -11.83 -4.47 -13.50
C TRP A 281 -11.42 -3.55 -14.64
N ARG A 282 -10.39 -2.76 -14.41
CA ARG A 282 -9.77 -1.91 -15.44
C ARG A 282 -8.27 -2.16 -15.50
N GLU A 283 -7.80 -2.50 -16.68
CA GLU A 283 -6.38 -2.64 -16.98
C GLU A 283 -5.88 -1.38 -17.68
N LEU A 284 -4.72 -0.89 -17.23
CA LEU A 284 -4.02 0.28 -17.77
C LEU A 284 -2.84 -0.25 -18.62
N PRO A 285 -2.95 -0.38 -19.95
CA PRO A 285 -2.06 -1.24 -20.74
C PRO A 285 -0.58 -0.85 -20.69
N ALA A 286 -0.25 0.46 -20.63
CA ALA A 286 1.12 0.98 -20.67
C ALA A 286 1.70 1.29 -19.28
N VAL A 287 1.01 0.88 -18.20
CA VAL A 287 1.31 1.23 -16.81
C VAL A 287 1.90 0.01 -16.10
N GLY A 288 2.88 0.24 -15.24
CA GLY A 288 3.48 -0.76 -14.38
C GLY A 288 2.74 -0.93 -13.05
N HIS A 289 3.53 -1.14 -12.00
CA HIS A 289 3.00 -1.46 -10.66
C HIS A 289 2.44 -0.26 -9.90
N PHE A 290 2.81 0.99 -10.26
CA PHE A 290 2.50 2.21 -9.52
C PHE A 290 1.51 3.12 -10.27
N PRO A 291 0.28 2.68 -10.60
CA PRO A 291 -0.62 3.42 -11.48
C PRO A 291 -0.95 4.84 -10.97
N HIS A 292 -1.07 5.04 -9.66
CA HIS A 292 -1.35 6.33 -9.04
C HIS A 292 -0.19 7.34 -9.14
N GLU A 293 1.01 6.84 -9.41
CA GLU A 293 2.23 7.62 -9.66
C GLU A 293 2.51 7.78 -11.16
N GLU A 294 2.27 6.73 -11.92
CA GLU A 294 2.61 6.65 -13.35
C GLU A 294 1.64 7.43 -14.23
N VAL A 295 0.33 7.38 -13.90
CA VAL A 295 -0.76 8.02 -14.65
C VAL A 295 -1.79 8.67 -13.70
N PRO A 296 -1.36 9.63 -12.85
CA PRO A 296 -2.16 10.15 -11.75
C PRO A 296 -3.49 10.74 -12.21
N GLU A 297 -3.56 11.43 -13.36
CA GLU A 297 -4.79 12.04 -13.86
C GLU A 297 -5.84 10.99 -14.25
N GLU A 298 -5.41 9.88 -14.87
CA GLU A 298 -6.30 8.79 -15.26
C GLU A 298 -6.84 8.08 -14.03
N VAL A 299 -5.96 7.79 -13.08
CA VAL A 299 -6.32 7.18 -11.80
C VAL A 299 -7.26 8.10 -11.00
N ASN A 300 -6.99 9.41 -10.94
CA ASN A 300 -7.86 10.38 -10.26
C ASN A 300 -9.27 10.36 -10.86
N ARG A 301 -9.41 10.43 -12.19
CA ARG A 301 -10.73 10.35 -12.85
C ARG A 301 -11.47 9.06 -12.51
N ALA A 302 -10.76 7.92 -12.52
CA ALA A 302 -11.36 6.63 -12.20
C ALA A 302 -11.82 6.56 -10.73
N LEU A 303 -10.97 6.99 -9.80
CA LEU A 303 -11.26 6.96 -8.36
C LEU A 303 -12.37 7.93 -7.97
N ILE A 304 -12.38 9.15 -8.49
CA ILE A 304 -13.42 10.15 -8.23
C ILE A 304 -14.78 9.69 -8.77
N GLY A 305 -14.82 9.19 -10.01
CA GLY A 305 -16.04 8.65 -10.61
C GLY A 305 -16.59 7.44 -9.85
N TRP A 306 -15.72 6.61 -9.32
CA TRP A 306 -16.11 5.43 -8.55
C TRP A 306 -16.49 5.77 -7.09
N ALA A 307 -15.89 6.77 -6.46
CA ALA A 307 -16.17 7.12 -5.06
C ALA A 307 -17.53 7.82 -4.86
N ARG A 308 -18.11 8.41 -5.91
CA ARG A 308 -19.47 8.96 -5.96
C ARG A 308 -20.53 7.85 -5.95
#